data_769e749dd19e9b8da4d95d7f9e336b20
#
_entry.id   769e749dd19e9b8da4d95d7f9e336b20
#
_cell.length_a   1.000
_cell.length_b   1.000
_cell.length_c   1.000
_cell.angle_alpha   90.00
_cell.angle_beta   90.00
_cell.angle_gamma   90.00
#
_symmetry.space_group_name_H-M   'P 1'
#
loop_
_entity.id
_entity.type
_entity.pdbx_description
1 polymer ?
#
loop_
_entity_poly.entity_id
_entity_poly.type
_entity_poly.pdbx_seq_one_letter_code
_entity_poly.pdbx_strand_id
1 'polypeptide(L)'
;MSQWYNQKSGTLAELKALTKRQTQAADYPRAGYIQNNVPVYDGSGLADCDRKALMGEWADVLLNGPGIIAIKHAFPDTAPIDRATAVFETIIAAEKAAGASAADHFAKPGANDRIWNVLEKHCLADPEGFASYFANPAVATVAEAWLGPAYQMTAQMNRVNPGGT
;
A
#
# COMPACT_ATOMS: atom_id res chain seq x y z
N MET A 1 -22.95 11.16 15.56
CA MET A 1 -23.62 12.10 14.63
C MET A 1 -22.95 11.94 13.27
N SER A 2 -23.72 11.60 12.24
CA SER A 2 -23.18 11.58 10.86
C SER A 2 -22.93 13.03 10.44
N GLN A 3 -21.67 13.37 10.17
CA GLN A 3 -21.35 14.67 9.59
C GLN A 3 -21.53 14.59 8.08
N TRP A 4 -22.46 15.35 7.57
CA TRP A 4 -22.62 15.51 6.13
C TRP A 4 -21.85 16.76 5.68
N TYR A 5 -20.91 16.56 4.77
CA TYR A 5 -20.13 17.67 4.21
C TYR A 5 -20.93 18.39 3.12
N ASN A 6 -20.87 19.70 3.10
CA ASN A 6 -21.45 20.56 2.08
C ASN A 6 -20.40 21.56 1.57
N GLN A 7 -20.75 22.37 0.58
CA GLN A 7 -19.82 23.35 -0.02
C GLN A 7 -19.23 24.38 0.96
N LYS A 8 -19.86 24.56 2.13
CA LYS A 8 -19.38 25.46 3.18
C LYS A 8 -18.58 24.72 4.27
N SER A 9 -18.46 23.39 4.17
CA SER A 9 -17.67 22.59 5.09
C SER A 9 -16.20 22.69 4.74
N GLY A 10 -15.38 22.93 5.75
CA GLY A 10 -13.93 23.06 5.61
C GLY A 10 -13.49 24.49 5.30
N THR A 11 -12.53 24.95 6.04
CA THR A 11 -11.89 26.25 5.85
C THR A 11 -10.39 26.09 5.69
N LEU A 12 -9.73 27.07 5.07
CA LEU A 12 -8.28 27.10 4.98
C LEU A 12 -7.60 27.10 6.37
N ALA A 13 -8.25 27.71 7.37
CA ALA A 13 -7.75 27.73 8.73
C ALA A 13 -7.76 26.33 9.36
N GLU A 14 -8.83 25.57 9.16
CA GLU A 14 -8.96 24.17 9.61
C GLU A 14 -7.95 23.27 8.91
N LEU A 15 -7.77 23.41 7.59
CA LEU A 15 -6.74 22.67 6.85
C LEU A 15 -5.34 23.00 7.37
N LYS A 16 -5.03 24.28 7.59
CA LYS A 16 -3.75 24.70 8.18
C LYS A 16 -3.52 24.15 9.58
N ALA A 17 -4.57 24.07 10.40
CA ALA A 17 -4.48 23.49 11.73
C ALA A 17 -4.22 21.97 11.64
N LEU A 18 -4.94 21.29 10.75
CA LEU A 18 -4.78 19.84 10.53
C LEU A 18 -3.36 19.49 10.04
N THR A 19 -2.87 20.20 9.04
CA THR A 19 -1.53 19.94 8.44
C THR A 19 -0.36 20.32 9.36
N LYS A 20 -0.62 21.07 10.43
CA LYS A 20 0.40 21.41 11.45
C LYS A 20 0.46 20.40 12.60
N ARG A 21 -0.46 19.45 12.66
CA ARG A 21 -0.44 18.43 13.72
C ARG A 21 0.87 17.67 13.69
N GLN A 22 1.37 17.38 14.89
CA GLN A 22 2.55 16.55 15.09
C GLN A 22 2.09 15.21 15.69
N THR A 23 2.52 14.14 15.07
CA THR A 23 2.27 12.78 15.56
C THR A 23 3.07 12.54 16.85
N GLN A 24 2.40 12.14 17.92
CA GLN A 24 3.05 11.85 19.20
C GLN A 24 3.26 10.35 19.33
N ALA A 25 4.45 9.94 19.77
CA ALA A 25 4.74 8.52 19.99
C ALA A 25 3.85 7.89 21.09
N ALA A 26 3.39 8.69 22.04
CA ALA A 26 2.48 8.23 23.08
C ALA A 26 1.10 7.80 22.57
N ASP A 27 0.67 8.34 21.43
CA ASP A 27 -0.61 7.99 20.81
C ASP A 27 -0.56 6.61 20.11
N TYR A 28 0.65 6.17 19.74
CA TYR A 28 0.89 4.94 18.98
C TYR A 28 1.96 4.06 19.65
N PRO A 29 1.65 3.45 20.79
CA PRO A 29 2.62 2.73 21.62
C PRO A 29 3.20 1.46 20.98
N ARG A 30 2.60 0.96 19.89
CA ARG A 30 3.13 -0.19 19.13
C ARG A 30 4.04 0.22 18.00
N ALA A 31 4.09 1.50 17.66
CA ALA A 31 5.09 2.01 16.73
C ALA A 31 6.48 1.97 17.37
N GLY A 32 7.48 1.53 16.63
CA GLY A 32 8.87 1.54 17.10
C GLY A 32 9.40 2.98 17.26
N TYR A 33 8.98 3.88 16.38
CA TYR A 33 9.30 5.31 16.44
C TYR A 33 8.41 6.10 15.47
N ILE A 34 8.46 7.44 15.58
CA ILE A 34 7.82 8.36 14.64
C ILE A 34 8.91 9.02 13.79
N GLN A 35 8.76 9.01 12.48
CA GLN A 35 9.65 9.68 11.53
C GLN A 35 8.85 10.59 10.61
N ASN A 36 9.11 11.89 10.63
CA ASN A 36 8.40 12.87 9.81
C ASN A 36 6.87 12.77 9.92
N ASN A 37 6.36 12.65 11.13
CA ASN A 37 4.95 12.40 11.46
C ASN A 37 4.42 11.01 11.08
N VAL A 38 5.20 10.12 10.51
CA VAL A 38 4.78 8.77 10.14
C VAL A 38 5.13 7.79 11.24
N PRO A 39 4.16 7.06 11.82
CA PRO A 39 4.44 5.93 12.70
C PRO A 39 5.11 4.80 11.93
N VAL A 40 6.24 4.33 12.45
CA VAL A 40 7.04 3.25 11.84
C VAL A 40 6.96 2.02 12.72
N TYR A 41 6.47 0.93 12.16
CA TYR A 41 6.30 -0.37 12.81
C TYR A 41 7.35 -1.37 12.32
N ASP A 42 7.57 -2.42 13.11
CA ASP A 42 8.41 -3.55 12.71
C ASP A 42 7.53 -4.76 12.39
N GLY A 43 7.56 -5.19 11.13
CA GLY A 43 6.80 -6.34 10.64
C GLY A 43 7.35 -7.70 11.05
N SER A 44 8.59 -7.77 11.56
CA SER A 44 9.20 -9.04 11.99
C SER A 44 8.48 -9.70 13.17
N GLY A 45 7.80 -8.89 14.01
CA GLY A 45 7.04 -9.35 15.17
C GLY A 45 5.56 -9.61 14.91
N LEU A 46 5.07 -9.52 13.68
CA LEU A 46 3.63 -9.62 13.38
C LEU A 46 3.01 -10.98 13.75
N ALA A 47 3.77 -12.06 13.68
CA ALA A 47 3.28 -13.41 13.99
C ALA A 47 2.96 -13.59 15.49
N ASP A 48 3.69 -12.87 16.36
CA ASP A 48 3.63 -13.04 17.82
C ASP A 48 2.93 -11.87 18.54
N CYS A 49 2.43 -10.89 17.79
CA CYS A 49 1.80 -9.71 18.37
C CYS A 49 0.31 -9.92 18.68
N ASP A 50 -0.24 -9.10 19.57
CA ASP A 50 -1.70 -8.93 19.68
C ASP A 50 -2.22 -8.23 18.41
N ARG A 51 -2.54 -9.07 17.39
CA ARG A 51 -2.98 -8.61 16.09
C ARG A 51 -4.21 -7.71 16.18
N LYS A 52 -5.15 -8.02 17.07
CA LYS A 52 -6.38 -7.22 17.22
C LYS A 52 -6.07 -5.82 17.73
N ALA A 53 -5.22 -5.72 18.73
CA ALA A 53 -4.81 -4.44 19.28
C ALA A 53 -3.95 -3.63 18.31
N LEU A 54 -3.09 -4.30 17.52
CA LEU A 54 -2.33 -3.67 16.44
C LEU A 54 -3.24 -3.11 15.33
N MET A 55 -4.22 -3.90 14.90
CA MET A 55 -5.21 -3.46 13.91
C MET A 55 -6.01 -2.26 14.40
N GLY A 56 -6.39 -2.23 15.68
CA GLY A 56 -7.07 -1.08 16.28
C GLY A 56 -6.22 0.18 16.24
N GLU A 57 -4.93 0.07 16.55
CA GLU A 57 -3.99 1.20 16.47
C GLU A 57 -3.78 1.66 15.02
N TRP A 58 -3.61 0.73 14.07
CA TRP A 58 -3.46 1.08 12.65
C TRP A 58 -4.71 1.73 12.07
N ALA A 59 -5.90 1.26 12.45
CA ALA A 59 -7.15 1.90 12.05
C ALA A 59 -7.23 3.34 12.58
N ASP A 60 -6.80 3.59 13.82
CA ASP A 60 -6.76 4.93 14.40
C ASP A 60 -5.74 5.84 13.70
N VAL A 61 -4.53 5.34 13.41
CA VAL A 61 -3.53 6.08 12.60
C VAL A 61 -4.10 6.52 11.26
N LEU A 62 -4.81 5.60 10.57
CA LEU A 62 -5.36 5.87 9.23
C LEU A 62 -6.57 6.81 9.29
N LEU A 63 -7.43 6.69 10.30
CA LEU A 63 -8.68 7.45 10.39
C LEU A 63 -8.50 8.82 11.06
N ASN A 64 -7.80 8.87 12.18
CA ASN A 64 -7.73 10.05 13.07
C ASN A 64 -6.32 10.65 13.14
N GLY A 65 -5.32 9.88 12.78
CA GLY A 65 -3.91 10.23 12.82
C GLY A 65 -3.38 10.84 11.52
N PRO A 66 -2.10 10.60 11.21
CA PRO A 66 -1.45 11.12 10.00
C PRO A 66 -1.95 10.50 8.69
N GLY A 67 -2.76 9.43 8.74
CA GLY A 67 -3.32 8.77 7.56
C GLY A 67 -2.32 7.88 6.81
N ILE A 68 -1.15 7.64 7.37
CA ILE A 68 -0.09 6.84 6.76
C ILE A 68 0.66 6.05 7.83
N ILE A 69 1.03 4.83 7.50
CA ILE A 69 1.93 3.98 8.31
C ILE A 69 3.10 3.50 7.46
N ALA A 70 4.22 3.25 8.09
CA ALA A 70 5.36 2.56 7.48
C ALA A 70 5.65 1.27 8.24
N ILE A 71 5.86 0.18 7.51
CA ILE A 71 6.16 -1.13 8.10
C ILE A 71 7.50 -1.60 7.58
N LYS A 72 8.53 -1.58 8.43
CA LYS A 72 9.83 -2.17 8.11
C LYS A 72 9.72 -3.69 8.21
N HIS A 73 10.56 -4.39 7.46
CA HIS A 73 10.60 -5.86 7.46
C HIS A 73 9.22 -6.51 7.17
N ALA A 74 8.35 -5.81 6.42
CA ALA A 74 7.07 -6.39 5.97
C ALA A 74 7.30 -7.66 5.13
N PHE A 75 8.40 -7.71 4.40
CA PHE A 75 8.98 -8.92 3.81
C PHE A 75 10.30 -9.21 4.53
N PRO A 76 10.38 -10.26 5.36
CA PRO A 76 11.63 -10.64 6.03
C PRO A 76 12.73 -11.03 5.05
N ASP A 77 12.33 -11.63 3.92
CA ASP A 77 13.16 -11.96 2.76
C ASP A 77 12.59 -11.22 1.54
N THR A 78 13.45 -10.58 0.76
CA THR A 78 13.04 -9.85 -0.46
C THR A 78 12.91 -10.74 -1.69
N ALA A 79 13.32 -12.00 -1.63
CA ALA A 79 13.25 -12.93 -2.75
C ALA A 79 11.84 -13.02 -3.40
N PRO A 80 10.72 -13.01 -2.66
CA PRO A 80 9.39 -12.95 -3.26
C PRO A 80 9.15 -11.69 -4.09
N ILE A 81 9.73 -10.54 -3.68
CA ILE A 81 9.62 -9.27 -4.41
C ILE A 81 10.42 -9.34 -5.70
N ASP A 82 11.66 -9.85 -5.63
CA ASP A 82 12.55 -9.96 -6.79
C ASP A 82 11.98 -10.94 -7.83
N ARG A 83 11.42 -12.08 -7.35
CA ARG A 83 10.74 -13.06 -8.20
C ARG A 83 9.51 -12.46 -8.88
N ALA A 84 8.66 -11.75 -8.16
CA ALA A 84 7.50 -11.07 -8.73
C ALA A 84 7.91 -10.00 -9.74
N THR A 85 8.96 -9.24 -9.47
CA THR A 85 9.51 -8.23 -10.38
C THR A 85 9.93 -8.85 -11.71
N ALA A 86 10.65 -9.97 -11.69
CA ALA A 86 11.05 -10.67 -12.91
C ALA A 86 9.85 -11.16 -13.74
N VAL A 87 8.80 -11.65 -13.08
CA VAL A 87 7.56 -12.05 -13.74
C VAL A 87 6.87 -10.84 -14.37
N PHE A 88 6.77 -9.72 -13.66
CA PHE A 88 6.15 -8.50 -14.17
C PHE A 88 6.90 -7.94 -15.37
N GLU A 89 8.23 -7.96 -15.37
CA GLU A 89 9.05 -7.54 -16.51
C GLU A 89 8.80 -8.41 -17.73
N THR A 90 8.65 -9.72 -17.54
CA THR A 90 8.32 -10.66 -18.62
C THR A 90 6.93 -10.38 -19.20
N ILE A 91 5.93 -10.15 -18.36
CA ILE A 91 4.56 -9.81 -18.80
C ILE A 91 4.57 -8.50 -19.60
N ILE A 92 5.24 -7.45 -19.09
CA ILE A 92 5.36 -6.15 -19.78
C ILE A 92 6.00 -6.32 -21.16
N ALA A 93 7.09 -7.07 -21.25
CA ALA A 93 7.79 -7.31 -22.50
C ALA A 93 6.89 -8.03 -23.53
N ALA A 94 6.14 -9.04 -23.07
CA ALA A 94 5.20 -9.78 -23.92
C ALA A 94 4.04 -8.90 -24.41
N GLU A 95 3.46 -8.09 -23.53
CA GLU A 95 2.38 -7.16 -23.89
C GLU A 95 2.84 -6.09 -24.90
N LYS A 96 4.04 -5.55 -24.72
CA LYS A 96 4.63 -4.60 -25.68
C LYS A 96 4.87 -5.24 -27.03
N ALA A 97 5.39 -6.47 -27.07
CA ALA A 97 5.61 -7.21 -28.31
C ALA A 97 4.30 -7.53 -29.04
N ALA A 98 3.21 -7.75 -28.31
CA ALA A 98 1.88 -7.97 -28.86
C ALA A 98 1.16 -6.67 -29.28
N GLY A 99 1.79 -5.50 -29.13
CA GLY A 99 1.19 -4.21 -29.44
C GLY A 99 0.14 -3.75 -28.42
N ALA A 100 -0.02 -4.45 -27.31
CA ALA A 100 -0.89 -4.08 -26.22
C ALA A 100 -0.14 -3.09 -25.29
N SER A 101 0.07 -1.87 -25.78
CA SER A 101 0.58 -0.79 -24.92
C SER A 101 -0.53 -0.38 -23.96
N ALA A 102 -0.47 -0.85 -22.73
CA ALA A 102 -1.29 -0.31 -21.67
C ALA A 102 -0.78 1.11 -21.34
N ALA A 103 -1.31 2.09 -22.06
CA ALA A 103 -1.00 3.49 -21.80
C ALA A 103 -1.46 3.84 -20.36
N ASP A 104 -0.56 4.41 -19.59
CA ASP A 104 -0.95 5.11 -18.39
C ASP A 104 -1.73 6.37 -18.82
N HIS A 105 -2.95 6.55 -18.27
CA HIS A 105 -3.79 7.72 -18.58
C HIS A 105 -3.17 9.05 -18.14
N PHE A 106 -2.13 9.00 -17.31
CA PHE A 106 -1.51 10.17 -16.68
C PHE A 106 -0.09 10.47 -17.18
N ALA A 107 0.49 9.60 -18.03
CA ALA A 107 1.85 9.77 -18.51
C ALA A 107 1.92 9.60 -20.04
N LYS A 108 2.96 10.17 -20.65
CA LYS A 108 3.21 9.97 -22.09
C LYS A 108 3.39 8.48 -22.39
N PRO A 109 2.94 7.99 -23.55
CA PRO A 109 3.18 6.60 -23.94
C PRO A 109 4.65 6.20 -23.80
N GLY A 110 4.92 5.12 -23.06
CA GLY A 110 6.27 4.61 -22.82
C GLY A 110 7.00 5.20 -21.61
N ALA A 111 6.44 6.21 -20.94
CA ALA A 111 7.04 6.76 -19.71
C ALA A 111 6.93 5.79 -18.53
N ASN A 112 5.78 5.16 -18.37
CA ASN A 112 5.52 4.16 -17.35
C ASN A 112 4.91 2.92 -17.97
N ASP A 113 5.04 1.78 -17.30
CA ASP A 113 4.41 0.53 -17.68
C ASP A 113 3.33 0.16 -16.66
N ARG A 114 2.24 -0.41 -17.12
CA ARG A 114 1.14 -0.88 -16.28
C ARG A 114 0.68 -2.27 -16.70
N ILE A 115 0.53 -3.16 -15.74
CA ILE A 115 -0.11 -4.46 -15.97
C ILE A 115 -1.52 -4.40 -15.40
N TRP A 116 -2.51 -4.51 -16.27
CA TRP A 116 -3.90 -4.71 -15.90
C TRP A 116 -4.15 -6.18 -15.56
N ASN A 117 -5.08 -6.45 -14.64
CA ASN A 117 -5.40 -7.81 -14.18
C ASN A 117 -4.16 -8.58 -13.69
N VAL A 118 -3.28 -7.89 -12.94
CA VAL A 118 -2.00 -8.46 -12.50
C VAL A 118 -2.18 -9.71 -11.65
N LEU A 119 -3.25 -9.82 -10.88
CA LEU A 119 -3.51 -11.02 -10.06
C LEU A 119 -3.65 -12.26 -10.94
N GLU A 120 -4.48 -12.20 -11.97
CA GLU A 120 -4.66 -13.29 -12.92
C GLU A 120 -3.36 -13.61 -13.68
N LYS A 121 -2.75 -12.59 -14.27
CA LYS A 121 -1.55 -12.75 -15.09
C LYS A 121 -0.37 -13.30 -14.31
N HIS A 122 -0.16 -12.80 -13.09
CA HIS A 122 0.92 -13.30 -12.23
C HIS A 122 0.63 -14.73 -11.79
N CYS A 123 -0.61 -15.03 -11.36
CA CYS A 123 -0.99 -16.37 -10.93
C CYS A 123 -0.81 -17.41 -12.06
N LEU A 124 -1.18 -17.05 -13.30
CA LEU A 124 -0.98 -17.93 -14.47
C LEU A 124 0.48 -18.13 -14.83
N ALA A 125 1.30 -17.08 -14.71
CA ALA A 125 2.72 -17.13 -15.06
C ALA A 125 3.57 -17.84 -14.00
N ASP A 126 3.26 -17.64 -12.72
CA ASP A 126 4.00 -18.18 -11.58
C ASP A 126 3.11 -18.31 -10.34
N PRO A 127 2.37 -19.43 -10.19
CA PRO A 127 1.43 -19.62 -9.07
C PRO A 127 2.07 -19.56 -7.68
N GLU A 128 3.27 -20.13 -7.54
CA GLU A 128 4.00 -20.14 -6.26
C GLU A 128 4.52 -18.74 -5.90
N GLY A 129 5.10 -18.05 -6.86
CA GLY A 129 5.56 -16.67 -6.70
C GLY A 129 4.41 -15.72 -6.40
N PHE A 130 3.28 -15.92 -7.08
CA PHE A 130 2.04 -15.20 -6.80
C PHE A 130 1.59 -15.38 -5.34
N ALA A 131 1.51 -16.61 -4.85
CA ALA A 131 1.13 -16.90 -3.49
C ALA A 131 2.10 -16.26 -2.48
N SER A 132 3.41 -16.41 -2.70
CA SER A 132 4.44 -15.85 -1.81
C SER A 132 4.41 -14.33 -1.75
N TYR A 133 4.13 -13.67 -2.88
CA TYR A 133 4.10 -12.21 -2.97
C TYR A 133 2.82 -11.61 -2.38
N PHE A 134 1.64 -12.16 -2.73
CA PHE A 134 0.35 -11.60 -2.32
C PHE A 134 -0.16 -12.10 -0.97
N ALA A 135 0.38 -13.20 -0.42
CA ALA A 135 0.03 -13.68 0.92
C ALA A 135 0.80 -12.96 2.05
N ASN A 136 1.27 -11.74 1.83
CA ASN A 136 2.01 -10.99 2.82
C ASN A 136 1.14 -10.64 4.04
N PRO A 137 1.50 -11.05 5.26
CA PRO A 137 0.67 -10.86 6.46
C PRO A 137 0.57 -9.39 6.88
N ALA A 138 1.57 -8.56 6.61
CA ALA A 138 1.54 -7.14 6.93
C ALA A 138 0.48 -6.43 6.07
N VAL A 139 0.48 -6.68 4.75
CA VAL A 139 -0.52 -6.13 3.82
C VAL A 139 -1.92 -6.59 4.18
N ALA A 140 -2.11 -7.88 4.46
CA ALA A 140 -3.40 -8.43 4.86
C ALA A 140 -3.91 -7.80 6.17
N THR A 141 -3.02 -7.60 7.16
CA THR A 141 -3.39 -6.99 8.44
C THR A 141 -3.80 -5.52 8.29
N VAL A 142 -3.08 -4.74 7.46
CA VAL A 142 -3.47 -3.34 7.16
C VAL A 142 -4.82 -3.29 6.45
N ALA A 143 -5.01 -4.13 5.44
CA ALA A 143 -6.25 -4.18 4.68
C ALA A 143 -7.45 -4.53 5.58
N GLU A 144 -7.31 -5.52 6.44
CA GLU A 144 -8.35 -5.90 7.40
C GLU A 144 -8.61 -4.81 8.45
N ALA A 145 -7.54 -4.16 8.96
CA ALA A 145 -7.66 -3.07 9.91
C ALA A 145 -8.48 -1.89 9.36
N TRP A 146 -8.33 -1.59 8.08
CA TRP A 146 -9.00 -0.46 7.44
C TRP A 146 -10.35 -0.81 6.81
N LEU A 147 -10.47 -1.96 6.17
CA LEU A 147 -11.62 -2.35 5.37
C LEU A 147 -12.50 -3.43 6.03
N GLY A 148 -12.01 -4.05 7.10
CA GLY A 148 -12.67 -5.20 7.73
C GLY A 148 -12.33 -6.53 7.05
N PRO A 149 -12.82 -7.66 7.60
CA PRO A 149 -12.40 -9.00 7.20
C PRO A 149 -12.90 -9.46 5.82
N ALA A 150 -13.85 -8.75 5.23
CA ALA A 150 -14.44 -9.08 3.93
C ALA A 150 -13.99 -8.13 2.81
N TYR A 151 -12.77 -7.59 2.90
CA TYR A 151 -12.25 -6.70 1.86
C TYR A 151 -12.01 -7.43 0.54
N GLN A 152 -12.27 -6.73 -0.56
CA GLN A 152 -11.93 -7.19 -1.90
C GLN A 152 -10.53 -6.70 -2.27
N MET A 153 -9.70 -7.62 -2.76
CA MET A 153 -8.39 -7.29 -3.29
C MET A 153 -8.46 -7.11 -4.80
N THR A 154 -8.08 -5.94 -5.25
CA THR A 154 -7.82 -5.65 -6.66
C THR A 154 -6.39 -5.12 -6.77
N ALA A 155 -5.64 -5.59 -7.74
CA ALA A 155 -4.27 -5.15 -7.92
C ALA A 155 -3.98 -4.80 -9.36
N GLN A 156 -3.23 -3.70 -9.52
CA GLN A 156 -2.58 -3.29 -10.76
C GLN A 156 -1.12 -3.04 -10.42
N MET A 157 -0.22 -3.47 -11.28
CA MET A 157 1.19 -3.16 -11.13
C MET A 157 1.55 -1.98 -12.02
N ASN A 158 2.18 -0.97 -11.43
CA ASN A 158 2.75 0.15 -12.16
C ASN A 158 4.27 0.12 -12.01
N ARG A 159 4.98 0.12 -13.13
CA ARG A 159 6.41 0.36 -13.18
C ARG A 159 6.65 1.81 -13.56
N VAL A 160 7.19 2.57 -12.62
CA VAL A 160 7.60 3.96 -12.85
C VAL A 160 9.05 3.98 -13.30
N ASN A 161 9.29 4.44 -14.52
CA ASN A 161 10.65 4.60 -15.04
C ASN A 161 11.23 5.92 -14.52
N PRO A 162 12.53 5.98 -14.12
CA PRO A 162 13.17 7.22 -13.75
C PRO A 162 13.04 8.30 -14.85
N GLY A 163 12.51 9.48 -14.49
CA GLY A 163 12.27 10.56 -15.46
C GLY A 163 11.02 10.37 -16.33
N GLY A 164 10.25 9.31 -16.12
CA GLY A 164 8.95 9.10 -16.75
C GLY A 164 7.85 9.91 -16.06
N THR A 165 7.60 11.13 -16.50
CA THR A 165 6.47 11.98 -16.07
C THR A 165 5.74 12.54 -17.27
#